data_e49c2a82bd36a91689a3e06a8872c2c6
#
_entry.id   e49c2a82bd36a91689a3e06a8872c2c6
#
_cell.length_a   1.000
_cell.length_b   1.000
_cell.length_c   1.000
_cell.angle_alpha   90.00
_cell.angle_beta   90.00
_cell.angle_gamma   90.00
#
_symmetry.space_group_name_H-M   'P 1'
#
loop_
_entity.id
_entity.type
_entity.pdbx_description
1 polymer ?
#
loop_
_entity_poly.entity_id
_entity_poly.type
_entity_poly.pdbx_seq_one_letter_code
_entity_poly.pdbx_strand_id
1 'polypeptide(L)'
;MFDLAGRVAFVTGSGQGMGAGVALALAQHGAVVGVNDLFADRAAATVAAIERAGGRAVVATADVRDRAAIDAVISVTETAFGPVDVLVHNAGIPTDGFPLDRFRDLDPSNWDRWMGVNYTGMLNTAKRVIDGMCEQRFGRIIFVSSEAGRTGMGMGVACYGAAKAATMQFCRHLAIETARDGVTVNCIALGRMSANIVTSELVRAMPAVGRFGSPADVAAACVYLASIEAGFVTGQTLGVNGGSVTS
;
A
#
# COMPACT_ATOMS: atom_id res chain seq x y z
N MET A 1 -6.74 -21.05 6.37
CA MET A 1 -7.38 -20.02 5.53
C MET A 1 -6.43 -18.83 5.47
N PHE A 2 -6.25 -18.26 4.31
CA PHE A 2 -5.33 -17.14 4.04
C PHE A 2 -3.87 -17.45 4.44
N ASP A 3 -3.41 -18.67 4.16
CA ASP A 3 -2.03 -19.07 4.38
C ASP A 3 -1.13 -18.47 3.28
N LEU A 4 -0.06 -17.80 3.71
CA LEU A 4 0.94 -17.19 2.83
C LEU A 4 2.31 -17.87 2.97
N ALA A 5 2.35 -19.09 3.54
CA ALA A 5 3.60 -19.84 3.66
C ALA A 5 4.25 -20.05 2.28
N GLY A 6 5.55 -19.75 2.21
CA GLY A 6 6.32 -19.82 0.97
C GLY A 6 6.13 -18.62 0.02
N ARG A 7 5.36 -17.60 0.39
CA ARG A 7 5.19 -16.39 -0.41
C ARG A 7 6.19 -15.30 -0.02
N VAL A 8 6.66 -14.58 -1.02
CA VAL A 8 7.53 -13.42 -0.86
C VAL A 8 6.70 -12.16 -1.05
N ALA A 9 6.57 -11.35 -0.01
CA ALA A 9 5.86 -10.08 -0.05
C ALA A 9 6.84 -8.90 -0.05
N PHE A 10 6.54 -7.87 -0.82
CA PHE A 10 7.24 -6.58 -0.80
C PHE A 10 6.24 -5.48 -0.43
N VAL A 11 6.51 -4.75 0.65
CA VAL A 11 5.58 -3.72 1.18
C VAL A 11 6.28 -2.37 1.19
N THR A 12 5.74 -1.36 0.50
CA THR A 12 6.32 -0.01 0.49
C THR A 12 5.76 0.87 1.61
N GLY A 13 6.60 1.80 2.12
CA GLY A 13 6.22 2.67 3.24
C GLY A 13 5.87 1.86 4.48
N SER A 14 6.60 0.77 4.72
CA SER A 14 6.28 -0.20 5.75
C SER A 14 7.15 -0.11 7.01
N GLY A 15 7.91 0.98 7.17
CA GLY A 15 8.67 1.25 8.39
C GLY A 15 7.82 1.77 9.55
N GLN A 16 6.57 2.17 9.32
CA GLN A 16 5.68 2.67 10.37
C GLN A 16 4.19 2.56 9.98
N GLY A 17 3.31 2.79 10.94
CA GLY A 17 1.86 2.99 10.72
C GLY A 17 1.18 1.82 10.02
N MET A 18 0.37 2.13 8.99
CA MET A 18 -0.42 1.12 8.25
C MET A 18 0.48 0.11 7.56
N GLY A 19 1.54 0.56 6.89
CA GLY A 19 2.46 -0.32 6.18
C GLY A 19 3.20 -1.29 7.09
N ALA A 20 3.64 -0.85 8.27
CA ALA A 20 4.27 -1.73 9.27
C ALA A 20 3.28 -2.80 9.77
N GLY A 21 2.02 -2.40 10.04
CA GLY A 21 0.97 -3.34 10.42
C GLY A 21 0.67 -4.38 9.33
N VAL A 22 0.66 -3.96 8.08
CA VAL A 22 0.48 -4.86 6.92
C VAL A 22 1.66 -5.83 6.81
N ALA A 23 2.91 -5.33 6.87
CA ALA A 23 4.11 -6.17 6.79
C ALA A 23 4.15 -7.23 7.89
N LEU A 24 3.84 -6.83 9.13
CA LEU A 24 3.77 -7.75 10.27
C LEU A 24 2.67 -8.81 10.09
N ALA A 25 1.49 -8.44 9.63
CA ALA A 25 0.39 -9.38 9.43
C ALA A 25 0.67 -10.38 8.30
N LEU A 26 1.25 -9.93 7.17
CA LEU A 26 1.67 -10.85 6.10
C LEU A 26 2.69 -11.87 6.61
N ALA A 27 3.66 -11.43 7.43
CA ALA A 27 4.63 -12.32 8.05
C ALA A 27 3.99 -13.30 9.05
N GLN A 28 3.03 -12.86 9.85
CA GLN A 28 2.27 -13.73 10.78
C GLN A 28 1.44 -14.80 10.05
N HIS A 29 1.07 -14.54 8.80
CA HIS A 29 0.40 -15.52 7.92
C HIS A 29 1.38 -16.37 7.08
N GLY A 30 2.69 -16.29 7.36
CA GLY A 30 3.71 -17.15 6.79
C GLY A 30 4.52 -16.57 5.64
N ALA A 31 4.22 -15.36 5.16
CA ALA A 31 5.03 -14.72 4.14
C ALA A 31 6.41 -14.30 4.67
N VAL A 32 7.41 -14.28 3.80
CA VAL A 32 8.67 -13.57 4.04
C VAL A 32 8.57 -12.17 3.45
N VAL A 33 9.11 -11.13 4.10
CA VAL A 33 8.75 -9.75 3.76
C VAL A 33 9.96 -8.87 3.47
N GLY A 34 9.98 -8.25 2.29
CA GLY A 34 10.80 -7.08 2.00
C GLY A 34 10.12 -5.83 2.58
N VAL A 35 10.75 -5.22 3.58
CA VAL A 35 10.23 -4.04 4.29
C VAL A 35 10.86 -2.79 3.68
N ASN A 36 10.12 -2.10 2.80
CA ASN A 36 10.60 -0.86 2.20
C ASN A 36 10.13 0.37 2.98
N ASP A 37 11.05 1.25 3.26
CA ASP A 37 10.80 2.62 3.73
C ASP A 37 11.90 3.56 3.20
N LEU A 38 11.63 4.86 3.20
CA LEU A 38 12.64 5.86 2.86
C LEU A 38 13.73 5.93 3.93
N PHE A 39 13.41 5.60 5.19
CA PHE A 39 14.28 5.67 6.35
C PHE A 39 14.68 4.27 6.82
N ALA A 40 15.98 4.02 6.83
CA ALA A 40 16.55 2.71 7.18
C ALA A 40 16.22 2.27 8.61
N ASP A 41 16.24 3.19 9.56
CA ASP A 41 15.92 2.94 10.98
C ASP A 41 14.46 2.48 11.17
N ARG A 42 13.52 3.07 10.43
CA ARG A 42 12.10 2.68 10.45
C ARG A 42 11.92 1.28 9.86
N ALA A 43 12.52 1.02 8.70
CA ALA A 43 12.45 -0.30 8.07
C ALA A 43 13.06 -1.37 8.99
N ALA A 44 14.22 -1.10 9.60
CA ALA A 44 14.89 -2.00 10.55
C ALA A 44 14.03 -2.28 11.80
N ALA A 45 13.33 -1.28 12.32
CA ALA A 45 12.43 -1.46 13.45
C ALA A 45 11.26 -2.43 13.12
N THR A 46 10.71 -2.33 11.92
CA THR A 46 9.65 -3.26 11.47
C THR A 46 10.19 -4.66 11.21
N VAL A 47 11.37 -4.79 10.59
CA VAL A 47 12.04 -6.10 10.43
C VAL A 47 12.26 -6.76 11.79
N ALA A 48 12.83 -6.04 12.77
CA ALA A 48 13.02 -6.57 14.10
C ALA A 48 11.71 -6.96 14.81
N ALA A 49 10.59 -6.27 14.52
CA ALA A 49 9.28 -6.64 15.05
C ALA A 49 8.77 -7.95 14.42
N ILE A 50 8.95 -8.14 13.10
CA ILE A 50 8.62 -9.37 12.40
C ILE A 50 9.45 -10.56 12.94
N GLU A 51 10.75 -10.38 13.09
CA GLU A 51 11.65 -11.43 13.61
C GLU A 51 11.31 -11.82 15.06
N ARG A 52 11.02 -10.85 15.94
CA ARG A 52 10.53 -11.13 17.30
C ARG A 52 9.22 -11.92 17.33
N ALA A 53 8.38 -11.76 16.29
CA ALA A 53 7.15 -12.54 16.14
C ALA A 53 7.37 -13.91 15.47
N GLY A 54 8.64 -14.29 15.20
CA GLY A 54 9.01 -15.57 14.58
C GLY A 54 8.94 -15.56 13.05
N GLY A 55 8.67 -14.42 12.41
CA GLY A 55 8.67 -14.25 10.97
C GLY A 55 10.06 -13.98 10.39
N ARG A 56 10.14 -13.79 9.07
CA ARG A 56 11.38 -13.47 8.34
C ARG A 56 11.17 -12.22 7.49
N ALA A 57 12.11 -11.30 7.55
CA ALA A 57 12.05 -10.08 6.73
C ALA A 57 13.45 -9.56 6.39
N VAL A 58 13.53 -8.66 5.41
CA VAL A 58 14.75 -7.95 5.03
C VAL A 58 14.46 -6.46 4.88
N VAL A 59 15.43 -5.63 5.27
CA VAL A 59 15.38 -4.18 5.07
C VAL A 59 15.60 -3.85 3.59
N ALA A 60 14.72 -3.00 3.04
CA ALA A 60 14.74 -2.57 1.65
C ALA A 60 14.61 -1.03 1.56
N THR A 61 15.66 -0.30 1.98
CA THR A 61 15.61 1.18 2.07
C THR A 61 15.73 1.82 0.70
N ALA A 62 14.67 2.51 0.26
CA ALA A 62 14.63 3.25 -1.00
C ALA A 62 13.49 4.26 -1.05
N ASP A 63 13.68 5.34 -1.80
CA ASP A 63 12.60 6.22 -2.23
C ASP A 63 11.83 5.54 -3.38
N VAL A 64 10.54 5.37 -3.24
CA VAL A 64 9.70 4.76 -4.29
C VAL A 64 9.70 5.55 -5.59
N ARG A 65 10.03 6.85 -5.55
CA ARG A 65 10.14 7.72 -6.73
C ARG A 65 11.36 7.40 -7.58
N ASP A 66 12.40 6.85 -6.96
CA ASP A 66 13.64 6.47 -7.64
C ASP A 66 13.53 5.02 -8.14
N ARG A 67 13.35 4.89 -9.45
CA ARG A 67 13.20 3.59 -10.09
C ARG A 67 14.42 2.69 -9.91
N ALA A 68 15.63 3.24 -10.06
CA ALA A 68 16.85 2.45 -9.94
C ALA A 68 17.06 1.95 -8.49
N ALA A 69 16.74 2.80 -7.50
CA ALA A 69 16.78 2.39 -6.10
C ALA A 69 15.74 1.29 -5.80
N ILE A 70 14.51 1.39 -6.36
CA ILE A 70 13.48 0.35 -6.21
C ILE A 70 13.92 -0.96 -6.89
N ASP A 71 14.48 -0.90 -8.09
CA ASP A 71 15.01 -2.09 -8.79
C ASP A 71 16.06 -2.79 -7.92
N ALA A 72 16.98 -2.03 -7.31
CA ALA A 72 18.03 -2.57 -6.45
C ALA A 72 17.48 -3.24 -5.19
N VAL A 73 16.56 -2.59 -4.45
CA VAL A 73 16.07 -3.13 -3.18
C VAL A 73 15.07 -4.28 -3.34
N ILE A 74 14.34 -4.33 -4.45
CA ILE A 74 13.54 -5.52 -4.78
C ILE A 74 14.49 -6.68 -5.09
N SER A 75 15.60 -6.46 -5.81
CA SER A 75 16.62 -7.50 -6.05
C SER A 75 17.25 -8.02 -4.76
N VAL A 76 17.46 -7.17 -3.74
CA VAL A 76 17.90 -7.62 -2.40
C VAL A 76 16.87 -8.57 -1.79
N THR A 77 15.57 -8.25 -1.87
CA THR A 77 14.49 -9.10 -1.36
C THR A 77 14.44 -10.44 -2.11
N GLU A 78 14.54 -10.40 -3.44
CA GLU A 78 14.51 -11.60 -4.28
C GLU A 78 15.75 -12.49 -4.08
N THR A 79 16.91 -11.90 -3.82
CA THR A 79 18.14 -12.66 -3.48
C THR A 79 17.99 -13.38 -2.14
N ALA A 80 17.33 -12.75 -1.18
CA ALA A 80 17.15 -13.33 0.15
C ALA A 80 16.07 -14.42 0.21
N PHE A 81 15.00 -14.29 -0.62
CA PHE A 81 13.79 -15.09 -0.42
C PHE A 81 13.19 -15.69 -1.69
N GLY A 82 13.64 -15.32 -2.87
CA GLY A 82 13.05 -15.68 -4.15
C GLY A 82 12.17 -14.58 -4.75
N PRO A 83 11.58 -14.83 -5.92
CA PRO A 83 10.80 -13.83 -6.64
C PRO A 83 9.62 -13.30 -5.83
N VAL A 84 9.28 -12.02 -6.02
CA VAL A 84 8.17 -11.38 -5.31
C VAL A 84 6.83 -11.91 -5.82
N ASP A 85 6.06 -12.52 -4.93
CA ASP A 85 4.69 -13.01 -5.17
C ASP A 85 3.61 -11.96 -4.87
N VAL A 86 3.86 -11.12 -3.86
CA VAL A 86 2.88 -10.14 -3.33
C VAL A 86 3.51 -8.76 -3.28
N LEU A 87 2.94 -7.80 -3.96
CA LEU A 87 3.28 -6.38 -3.84
C LEU A 87 2.17 -5.66 -3.08
N VAL A 88 2.51 -5.00 -1.97
CA VAL A 88 1.63 -4.01 -1.35
C VAL A 88 2.27 -2.63 -1.50
N HIS A 89 1.75 -1.82 -2.42
CA HIS A 89 2.17 -0.43 -2.56
C HIS A 89 1.36 0.44 -1.60
N ASN A 90 1.94 0.72 -0.42
CA ASN A 90 1.32 1.51 0.64
C ASN A 90 1.93 2.92 0.75
N ALA A 91 3.15 3.15 0.29
CA ALA A 91 3.78 4.47 0.31
C ALA A 91 2.86 5.53 -0.33
N GLY A 92 2.62 6.65 0.35
CA GLY A 92 1.67 7.63 -0.18
C GLY A 92 1.60 8.96 0.57
N ILE A 93 2.28 9.08 1.71
CA ILE A 93 2.36 10.33 2.47
C ILE A 93 3.78 10.88 2.35
N PRO A 94 3.97 12.11 1.87
CA PRO A 94 5.26 12.77 1.88
C PRO A 94 5.85 12.92 3.28
N THR A 95 7.18 12.96 3.38
CA THR A 95 7.91 12.94 4.67
C THR A 95 7.71 14.18 5.53
N ASP A 96 7.40 15.29 4.91
CA ASP A 96 7.15 16.58 5.52
C ASP A 96 5.68 16.79 5.90
N GLY A 97 4.90 15.71 5.87
CA GLY A 97 3.54 15.68 6.37
C GLY A 97 2.47 15.68 5.28
N PHE A 98 1.25 15.99 5.71
CA PHE A 98 0.06 16.03 4.86
C PHE A 98 -0.47 17.47 4.83
N PRO A 99 0.08 18.38 4.00
CA PRO A 99 -0.43 19.73 3.90
C PRO A 99 -1.85 19.72 3.31
N LEU A 100 -2.71 20.50 3.95
CA LEU A 100 -4.12 20.66 3.59
C LEU A 100 -4.32 22.05 2.99
N ASP A 101 -3.66 22.31 1.84
CA ASP A 101 -3.75 23.58 1.16
C ASP A 101 -4.88 23.56 0.12
N ARG A 102 -5.69 24.61 0.11
CA ARG A 102 -6.68 24.80 -0.95
C ARG A 102 -5.95 24.93 -2.29
N PHE A 103 -6.46 24.29 -3.34
CA PHE A 103 -5.79 24.29 -4.65
C PHE A 103 -5.45 25.68 -5.17
N ARG A 104 -6.30 26.68 -4.90
CA ARG A 104 -6.05 28.09 -5.28
C ARG A 104 -4.82 28.70 -4.60
N ASP A 105 -4.43 28.16 -3.45
CA ASP A 105 -3.35 28.66 -2.60
C ASP A 105 -2.11 27.74 -2.69
N LEU A 106 -2.22 26.59 -3.37
CA LEU A 106 -1.16 25.60 -3.50
C LEU A 106 -0.11 26.04 -4.51
N ASP A 107 1.15 26.08 -4.12
CA ASP A 107 2.27 26.33 -5.03
C ASP A 107 2.40 25.19 -6.04
N PRO A 108 2.46 25.47 -7.36
CA PRO A 108 2.64 24.46 -8.40
C PRO A 108 3.86 23.56 -8.22
N SER A 109 4.93 24.03 -7.58
CA SER A 109 6.12 23.21 -7.27
C SER A 109 5.80 22.00 -6.36
N ASN A 110 4.67 22.02 -5.65
CA ASN A 110 4.22 20.93 -4.80
C ASN A 110 3.41 19.83 -5.52
N TRP A 111 3.08 20.01 -6.81
CA TRP A 111 2.25 19.01 -7.52
C TRP A 111 2.95 17.65 -7.64
N ASP A 112 4.23 17.66 -8.00
CA ASP A 112 5.02 16.42 -8.14
C ASP A 112 5.22 15.68 -6.82
N ARG A 113 5.11 16.37 -5.70
CA ARG A 113 5.17 15.79 -4.36
C ARG A 113 4.11 14.71 -4.15
N TRP A 114 2.86 14.97 -4.57
CA TRP A 114 1.77 14.02 -4.47
C TRP A 114 1.80 12.97 -5.56
N MET A 115 1.98 13.39 -6.80
CA MET A 115 2.04 12.49 -7.95
C MET A 115 3.27 11.59 -7.88
N GLY A 116 4.41 12.11 -7.48
CA GLY A 116 5.66 11.37 -7.39
C GLY A 116 5.56 10.16 -6.45
N VAL A 117 5.13 10.36 -5.21
CA VAL A 117 5.04 9.24 -4.25
C VAL A 117 3.86 8.31 -4.57
N ASN A 118 2.68 8.88 -4.85
CA ASN A 118 1.45 8.09 -4.94
C ASN A 118 1.25 7.40 -6.29
N TYR A 119 1.72 8.02 -7.39
CA TYR A 119 1.49 7.48 -8.73
C TYR A 119 2.80 6.99 -9.38
N THR A 120 3.82 7.84 -9.52
CA THR A 120 5.10 7.42 -10.13
C THR A 120 5.76 6.30 -9.31
N GLY A 121 5.79 6.41 -7.98
CA GLY A 121 6.33 5.37 -7.11
C GLY A 121 5.56 4.05 -7.22
N MET A 122 4.24 4.11 -7.37
CA MET A 122 3.42 2.93 -7.64
C MET A 122 3.78 2.28 -8.98
N LEU A 123 3.93 3.08 -10.04
CA LEU A 123 4.35 2.57 -11.36
C LEU A 123 5.71 1.89 -11.30
N ASN A 124 6.69 2.48 -10.60
CA ASN A 124 8.02 1.92 -10.44
C ASN A 124 7.98 0.53 -9.80
N THR A 125 7.27 0.40 -8.69
CA THR A 125 7.17 -0.87 -7.96
C THR A 125 6.38 -1.93 -8.73
N ALA A 126 5.25 -1.55 -9.32
CA ALA A 126 4.44 -2.47 -10.13
C ALA A 126 5.22 -2.98 -11.35
N LYS A 127 5.88 -2.07 -12.10
CA LYS A 127 6.67 -2.46 -13.29
C LYS A 127 7.82 -3.38 -12.93
N ARG A 128 8.44 -3.22 -11.76
CA ARG A 128 9.57 -4.06 -11.34
C ARG A 128 9.17 -5.52 -11.07
N VAL A 129 7.96 -5.77 -10.58
CA VAL A 129 7.55 -7.13 -10.17
C VAL A 129 6.65 -7.83 -11.20
N ILE A 130 5.98 -7.09 -12.09
CA ILE A 130 4.91 -7.63 -12.92
C ILE A 130 5.38 -8.72 -13.88
N ASP A 131 6.54 -8.55 -14.49
CA ASP A 131 7.05 -9.49 -15.49
C ASP A 131 7.33 -10.86 -14.83
N GLY A 132 8.01 -10.87 -13.67
CA GLY A 132 8.24 -12.11 -12.89
C GLY A 132 6.95 -12.76 -12.37
N MET A 133 5.96 -11.97 -11.93
CA MET A 133 4.66 -12.48 -11.54
C MET A 133 3.92 -13.15 -12.69
N CYS A 134 3.96 -12.58 -13.90
CA CYS A 134 3.36 -13.18 -15.10
C CYS A 134 4.08 -14.48 -15.52
N GLU A 135 5.41 -14.48 -15.51
CA GLU A 135 6.23 -15.66 -15.85
C GLU A 135 5.95 -16.85 -14.92
N GLN A 136 5.87 -16.61 -13.61
CA GLN A 136 5.54 -17.68 -12.63
C GLN A 136 4.04 -18.01 -12.55
N ARG A 137 3.19 -17.28 -13.31
CA ARG A 137 1.73 -17.42 -13.35
C ARG A 137 1.05 -17.28 -11.98
N PHE A 138 1.64 -16.47 -11.13
CA PHE A 138 1.12 -16.10 -9.82
C PHE A 138 1.60 -14.72 -9.43
N GLY A 139 0.68 -13.84 -9.06
CA GLY A 139 0.98 -12.53 -8.51
C GLY A 139 -0.23 -11.93 -7.78
N ARG A 140 0.06 -11.15 -6.77
CA ARG A 140 -0.94 -10.39 -6.00
C ARG A 140 -0.45 -8.96 -5.84
N ILE A 141 -1.07 -8.03 -6.54
CA ILE A 141 -0.74 -6.60 -6.45
C ILE A 141 -1.86 -5.89 -5.71
N ILE A 142 -1.52 -5.19 -4.63
CA ILE A 142 -2.46 -4.48 -3.77
C ILE A 142 -1.99 -3.03 -3.66
N PHE A 143 -2.78 -2.11 -4.20
CA PHE A 143 -2.50 -0.67 -4.08
C PHE A 143 -3.31 -0.07 -2.94
N VAL A 144 -2.63 0.60 -2.01
CA VAL A 144 -3.31 1.33 -0.94
C VAL A 144 -3.67 2.72 -1.43
N SER A 145 -4.96 2.92 -1.66
CA SER A 145 -5.56 4.17 -2.08
C SER A 145 -6.34 4.83 -0.93
N SER A 146 -7.26 5.71 -1.23
CA SER A 146 -8.01 6.48 -0.23
C SER A 146 -9.42 6.79 -0.75
N GLU A 147 -10.36 7.00 0.14
CA GLU A 147 -11.69 7.55 -0.17
C GLU A 147 -11.58 8.93 -0.87
N ALA A 148 -10.50 9.68 -0.65
CA ALA A 148 -10.24 10.92 -1.39
C ALA A 148 -10.10 10.72 -2.91
N GLY A 149 -9.80 9.49 -3.37
CA GLY A 149 -9.81 9.14 -4.79
C GLY A 149 -11.18 8.74 -5.34
N ARG A 150 -12.20 8.58 -4.47
CA ARG A 150 -13.57 8.19 -4.84
C ARG A 150 -14.56 9.33 -4.70
N THR A 151 -14.36 10.18 -3.70
CA THR A 151 -15.28 11.27 -3.36
C THR A 151 -14.55 12.58 -3.19
N GLY A 152 -15.22 13.70 -3.47
CA GLY A 152 -14.70 15.03 -3.18
C GLY A 152 -14.64 15.29 -1.68
N MET A 153 -13.53 15.88 -1.22
CA MET A 153 -13.32 16.28 0.16
C MET A 153 -12.95 17.75 0.24
N GLY A 154 -13.65 18.52 1.06
CA GLY A 154 -13.45 19.98 1.22
C GLY A 154 -12.26 20.38 2.10
N MET A 155 -11.17 19.59 2.12
CA MET A 155 -10.07 19.75 3.06
C MET A 155 -8.69 19.97 2.40
N GLY A 156 -8.64 20.51 1.17
CA GLY A 156 -7.37 20.87 0.54
C GLY A 156 -6.58 19.67 0.00
N VAL A 157 -7.25 18.60 -0.42
CA VAL A 157 -6.60 17.35 -0.86
C VAL A 157 -6.76 17.09 -2.36
N ALA A 158 -6.97 18.12 -3.19
CA ALA A 158 -7.27 17.94 -4.61
C ALA A 158 -6.19 17.13 -5.35
N CYS A 159 -4.91 17.48 -5.23
CA CYS A 159 -3.81 16.77 -5.87
C CYS A 159 -3.63 15.34 -5.33
N TYR A 160 -3.77 15.16 -4.02
CA TYR A 160 -3.75 13.84 -3.40
C TYR A 160 -4.89 12.96 -3.88
N GLY A 161 -6.13 13.49 -3.86
CA GLY A 161 -7.31 12.77 -4.35
C GLY A 161 -7.18 12.36 -5.81
N ALA A 162 -6.65 13.26 -6.65
CA ALA A 162 -6.37 12.96 -8.06
C ALA A 162 -5.36 11.80 -8.21
N ALA A 163 -4.25 11.81 -7.46
CA ALA A 163 -3.26 10.74 -7.48
C ALA A 163 -3.85 9.39 -7.02
N LYS A 164 -4.68 9.41 -5.97
CA LYS A 164 -5.37 8.19 -5.47
C LYS A 164 -6.46 7.69 -6.44
N ALA A 165 -7.14 8.57 -7.16
CA ALA A 165 -8.06 8.20 -8.24
C ALA A 165 -7.31 7.56 -9.42
N ALA A 166 -6.18 8.14 -9.82
CA ALA A 166 -5.31 7.58 -10.86
C ALA A 166 -4.84 6.17 -10.52
N THR A 167 -4.45 5.92 -9.26
CA THR A 167 -4.10 4.59 -8.74
C THR A 167 -5.23 3.58 -8.94
N MET A 168 -6.46 3.94 -8.60
CA MET A 168 -7.62 3.05 -8.74
C MET A 168 -7.93 2.74 -10.21
N GLN A 169 -7.80 3.72 -11.10
CA GLN A 169 -8.05 3.50 -12.52
C GLN A 169 -6.93 2.67 -13.15
N PHE A 170 -5.67 2.91 -12.82
CA PHE A 170 -4.55 2.09 -13.25
C PHE A 170 -4.72 0.63 -12.82
N CYS A 171 -5.14 0.40 -11.56
CA CYS A 171 -5.45 -0.93 -11.05
C CYS A 171 -6.42 -1.70 -11.94
N ARG A 172 -7.51 -1.07 -12.39
CA ARG A 172 -8.53 -1.72 -13.23
C ARG A 172 -7.96 -2.17 -14.58
N HIS A 173 -7.15 -1.34 -15.22
CA HIS A 173 -6.53 -1.68 -16.49
C HIS A 173 -5.51 -2.79 -16.33
N LEU A 174 -4.57 -2.66 -15.40
CA LEU A 174 -3.54 -3.66 -15.16
C LEU A 174 -4.14 -5.02 -14.78
N ALA A 175 -5.23 -5.03 -14.01
CA ALA A 175 -5.95 -6.25 -13.65
C ALA A 175 -6.45 -7.02 -14.88
N ILE A 176 -6.98 -6.32 -15.88
CA ILE A 176 -7.48 -6.96 -17.11
C ILE A 176 -6.31 -7.44 -18.00
N GLU A 177 -5.24 -6.65 -18.06
CA GLU A 177 -4.05 -6.99 -18.85
C GLU A 177 -3.39 -8.29 -18.36
N THR A 178 -3.35 -8.52 -17.03
CA THR A 178 -2.55 -9.60 -16.40
C THR A 178 -3.36 -10.77 -15.84
N ALA A 179 -4.69 -10.69 -15.90
CA ALA A 179 -5.56 -11.75 -15.32
C ALA A 179 -5.30 -13.13 -15.89
N ARG A 180 -5.03 -13.24 -17.21
CA ARG A 180 -4.75 -14.51 -17.88
C ARG A 180 -3.39 -15.10 -17.51
N ASP A 181 -2.50 -14.29 -16.95
CA ASP A 181 -1.19 -14.70 -16.45
C ASP A 181 -1.20 -15.06 -14.95
N GLY A 182 -2.40 -15.17 -14.35
CA GLY A 182 -2.55 -15.59 -12.96
C GLY A 182 -2.30 -14.49 -11.93
N VAL A 183 -2.19 -13.23 -12.40
CA VAL A 183 -1.96 -12.08 -11.51
C VAL A 183 -3.28 -11.36 -11.22
N THR A 184 -3.56 -11.12 -9.94
CA THR A 184 -4.66 -10.26 -9.52
C THR A 184 -4.14 -8.90 -9.07
N VAL A 185 -4.86 -7.84 -9.43
CA VAL A 185 -4.51 -6.46 -9.06
C VAL A 185 -5.73 -5.81 -8.44
N ASN A 186 -5.62 -5.35 -7.19
CA ASN A 186 -6.72 -4.75 -6.45
C ASN A 186 -6.27 -3.47 -5.73
N CYS A 187 -7.23 -2.62 -5.40
CA CYS A 187 -7.05 -1.45 -4.54
C CYS A 187 -7.74 -1.64 -3.19
N ILE A 188 -7.19 -1.01 -2.16
CA ILE A 188 -7.85 -0.77 -0.88
C ILE A 188 -8.04 0.74 -0.74
N ALA A 189 -9.29 1.21 -0.66
CA ALA A 189 -9.61 2.61 -0.40
C ALA A 189 -9.76 2.83 1.10
N LEU A 190 -8.79 3.51 1.71
CA LEU A 190 -8.80 3.79 3.14
C LEU A 190 -9.73 4.96 3.45
N GLY A 191 -10.53 4.79 4.47
CA GLY A 191 -11.27 5.87 5.10
C GLY A 191 -10.43 6.62 6.15
N ARG A 192 -11.08 7.08 7.20
CA ARG A 192 -10.42 7.76 8.32
C ARG A 192 -9.71 6.76 9.21
N MET A 193 -8.38 6.84 9.23
CA MET A 193 -7.53 5.99 10.05
C MET A 193 -7.15 6.70 11.36
N SER A 194 -6.88 5.94 12.41
CA SER A 194 -6.39 6.47 13.68
C SER A 194 -5.06 7.20 13.47
N ALA A 195 -5.08 8.51 13.65
CA ALA A 195 -3.88 9.28 13.95
C ALA A 195 -3.85 9.49 15.46
N ASN A 196 -2.67 9.63 16.05
CA ASN A 196 -2.50 9.78 17.50
C ASN A 196 -3.10 11.07 18.11
N ILE A 197 -3.89 11.83 17.33
CA ILE A 197 -4.51 13.08 17.73
C ILE A 197 -6.02 12.95 17.49
N VAL A 198 -6.79 12.94 18.58
CA VAL A 198 -8.26 13.00 18.54
C VAL A 198 -8.69 14.43 18.87
N THR A 199 -9.20 15.15 17.88
CA THR A 199 -9.82 16.47 18.09
C THR A 199 -11.35 16.36 18.08
N SER A 200 -12.04 17.36 18.62
CA SER A 200 -13.50 17.43 18.60
C SER A 200 -14.10 17.43 17.19
N GLU A 201 -13.37 17.96 16.19
CA GLU A 201 -13.76 17.93 14.78
C GLU A 201 -13.62 16.51 14.19
N LEU A 202 -12.58 15.78 14.57
CA LEU A 202 -12.41 14.37 14.17
C LEU A 202 -13.51 13.49 14.76
N VAL A 203 -13.97 13.73 15.98
CA VAL A 203 -15.07 12.99 16.59
C VAL A 203 -16.38 13.17 15.81
N ARG A 204 -16.66 14.40 15.30
CA ARG A 204 -17.85 14.67 14.47
C ARG A 204 -17.81 13.99 13.12
N ALA A 205 -16.64 13.60 12.65
CA ALA A 205 -16.39 12.95 11.37
C ALA A 205 -16.09 11.46 11.52
N MET A 206 -16.48 10.86 12.65
CA MET A 206 -16.26 9.43 12.92
C MET A 206 -16.98 8.55 11.89
N PRO A 207 -16.36 7.47 11.41
CA PRO A 207 -16.99 6.49 10.55
C PRO A 207 -18.25 5.88 11.17
N ALA A 208 -19.15 5.32 10.34
CA ALA A 208 -20.41 4.74 10.78
C ALA A 208 -20.25 3.61 11.82
N VAL A 209 -19.14 2.88 11.77
CA VAL A 209 -18.80 1.84 12.76
C VAL A 209 -18.40 2.38 14.15
N GLY A 210 -18.40 3.71 14.35
CA GLY A 210 -18.14 4.33 15.64
C GLY A 210 -16.68 4.35 16.12
N ARG A 211 -15.71 4.04 15.23
CA ARG A 211 -14.27 4.15 15.51
C ARG A 211 -13.48 4.47 14.25
N PHE A 212 -12.28 4.98 14.42
CA PHE A 212 -11.31 5.09 13.33
C PHE A 212 -10.75 3.72 12.95
N GLY A 213 -10.32 3.58 11.68
CA GLY A 213 -9.60 2.40 11.22
C GLY A 213 -8.21 2.31 11.86
N SER A 214 -7.69 1.11 11.96
CA SER A 214 -6.39 0.77 12.54
C SER A 214 -5.50 0.05 11.51
N PRO A 215 -4.19 -0.12 11.76
CA PRO A 215 -3.34 -0.97 10.94
C PRO A 215 -3.89 -2.39 10.78
N ALA A 216 -4.53 -2.95 11.81
CA ALA A 216 -5.12 -4.29 11.75
C ALA A 216 -6.28 -4.40 10.75
N ASP A 217 -7.11 -3.35 10.62
CA ASP A 217 -8.21 -3.35 9.65
C ASP A 217 -7.69 -3.39 8.20
N VAL A 218 -6.62 -2.65 7.92
CA VAL A 218 -5.98 -2.64 6.60
C VAL A 218 -5.24 -3.95 6.34
N ALA A 219 -4.53 -4.45 7.34
CA ALA A 219 -3.76 -5.68 7.26
C ALA A 219 -4.67 -6.89 6.96
N ALA A 220 -5.83 -7.01 7.59
CA ALA A 220 -6.79 -8.09 7.32
C ALA A 220 -7.23 -8.11 5.84
N ALA A 221 -7.50 -6.95 5.26
CA ALA A 221 -7.84 -6.84 3.83
C ALA A 221 -6.65 -7.19 2.93
N CYS A 222 -5.44 -6.78 3.28
CA CYS A 222 -4.22 -7.13 2.54
C CYS A 222 -3.95 -8.63 2.58
N VAL A 223 -4.06 -9.28 3.74
CA VAL A 223 -3.88 -10.72 3.89
C VAL A 223 -4.87 -11.49 3.03
N TYR A 224 -6.16 -11.11 3.06
CA TYR A 224 -7.16 -11.72 2.17
C TYR A 224 -6.77 -11.57 0.70
N LEU A 225 -6.51 -10.34 0.23
CA LEU A 225 -6.19 -10.08 -1.17
C LEU A 225 -4.85 -10.69 -1.63
N ALA A 226 -3.92 -10.95 -0.69
CA ALA A 226 -2.65 -11.63 -0.95
C ALA A 226 -2.80 -13.15 -1.07
N SER A 227 -3.88 -13.72 -0.56
CA SER A 227 -4.08 -15.16 -0.46
C SER A 227 -4.51 -15.81 -1.78
N ILE A 228 -4.48 -17.15 -1.83
CA ILE A 228 -5.01 -17.93 -2.96
C ILE A 228 -6.53 -17.86 -3.04
N GLU A 229 -7.21 -17.68 -1.89
CA GLU A 229 -8.66 -17.57 -1.82
C GLU A 229 -9.21 -16.32 -2.51
N ALA A 230 -8.39 -15.26 -2.65
CA ALA A 230 -8.75 -14.07 -3.41
C ALA A 230 -8.47 -14.19 -4.94
N GLY A 231 -8.12 -15.39 -5.43
CA GLY A 231 -7.76 -15.61 -6.84
C GLY A 231 -8.83 -15.28 -7.88
N PHE A 232 -10.10 -15.10 -7.45
CA PHE A 232 -11.21 -14.67 -8.33
C PHE A 232 -11.60 -13.20 -8.12
N VAL A 233 -10.80 -12.44 -7.34
CA VAL A 233 -11.01 -11.02 -7.07
C VAL A 233 -9.89 -10.22 -7.74
N THR A 234 -10.22 -9.49 -8.81
CA THR A 234 -9.27 -8.62 -9.53
C THR A 234 -9.95 -7.38 -10.07
N GLY A 235 -9.24 -6.28 -10.20
CA GLY A 235 -9.75 -5.00 -10.67
C GLY A 235 -10.66 -4.28 -9.68
N GLN A 236 -10.74 -4.72 -8.43
CA GLN A 236 -11.68 -4.19 -7.45
C GLN A 236 -11.04 -3.11 -6.57
N THR A 237 -11.88 -2.21 -6.08
CA THR A 237 -11.52 -1.25 -5.04
C THR A 237 -12.33 -1.56 -3.80
N LEU A 238 -11.69 -2.20 -2.82
CA LEU A 238 -12.29 -2.54 -1.54
C LEU A 238 -12.23 -1.35 -0.58
N GLY A 239 -13.38 -0.88 -0.11
CA GLY A 239 -13.45 0.17 0.92
C GLY A 239 -13.14 -0.40 2.30
N VAL A 240 -12.03 0.06 2.91
CA VAL A 240 -11.72 -0.16 4.33
C VAL A 240 -11.89 1.17 5.05
N ASN A 241 -13.14 1.54 5.27
CA ASN A 241 -13.53 2.92 5.57
C ASN A 241 -14.57 3.05 6.71
N GLY A 242 -14.98 1.93 7.33
CA GLY A 242 -15.93 1.94 8.42
C GLY A 242 -17.31 2.50 8.04
N GLY A 243 -17.71 2.42 6.76
CA GLY A 243 -18.99 2.94 6.27
C GLY A 243 -19.00 4.44 6.00
N SER A 244 -17.83 5.09 5.90
CA SER A 244 -17.76 6.53 5.54
C SER A 244 -18.24 6.81 4.12
N VAL A 245 -18.07 5.85 3.22
CA VAL A 245 -18.55 5.87 1.83
C VAL A 245 -19.08 4.47 1.50
N THR A 246 -20.26 4.40 0.91
CA THR A 246 -21.01 3.15 0.64
C THR A 246 -21.27 2.89 -0.85
N SER A 247 -20.44 3.43 -1.73
CA SER A 247 -20.58 3.25 -3.20
C SER A 247 -19.40 2.47 -3.78
#